data_29ad2b581af44419ab9f547caf5aaccc
#
_entry.id   29ad2b581af44419ab9f547caf5aaccc
#
_cell.length_a   1.000
_cell.length_b   1.000
_cell.length_c   1.000
_cell.angle_alpha   90.00
_cell.angle_beta   90.00
_cell.angle_gamma   90.00
#
_symmetry.space_group_name_H-M   'P 1'
#
loop_
_entity.id
_entity.type
_entity.pdbx_description
1 polymer ?
#
loop_
_entity_poly.entity_id
_entity_poly.type
_entity_poly.pdbx_seq_one_letter_code
_entity_poly.pdbx_strand_id
1 'polypeptide(L)'
;FFLDITPYVKANNNTLAVRLNNLTKMSRWYPGAGLYRNVHIITKNKTHIPIWGVQITTPEITNNFAKVVVNTEFVADKKTSIAAETVIFNNQGERVAYVNTKATPYTTDKISAELYIDNPRLWDIGKPYLYKAVTKLYEGDTVKDEVTTTFGVRSIELKPNDGLYLNGRKIKIQGVCMHHDLGPLGAAVNESAIRRQIRMMQDMGVNAIRTSHNMPAPEYVRLADEMGMLLAVESFDEWAIPKVDNGYHLYFKDWAEKDLTNLVKHYRNNPSVLMWFIGNEVEEQSVESGSQVARYLQDIIKKCDTTRPVSNGMDRPHDVLKNNMAATMQLMGFNYRPFKYKEAYRKLPQQLILGSETASTVSSRGVYKFPVERKSMAKYPDMQSSSYDVEHCGWSNLPEDDWIHQEDLPYTIGEFIWTGFDYLGEPTPYYVEWPSHSSYFGAVDLAGLPKDRFYLYRSHWNKEAETLHILPHWNWEGREGETTPIFVYTNYPSAELFINGKSQGKRTKDLSIKLEEEEKDGNPSDLERQKRYRLMWMDTKYEPGTVKVVAYDDNGKAVAEKEIR
;
A
#
# COMPACT_ATOMS: atom_id res chain seq x y z
N PHE A 1 13.42 14.08 -7.31
CA PHE A 1 14.24 14.49 -8.48
C PHE A 1 15.64 14.90 -8.03
N PHE A 2 16.58 14.95 -8.96
CA PHE A 2 17.88 15.54 -8.75
C PHE A 2 18.18 16.57 -9.85
N LEU A 3 19.08 17.48 -9.57
CA LEU A 3 19.52 18.53 -10.50
C LEU A 3 21.05 18.59 -10.47
N ASP A 4 21.67 18.51 -11.66
CA ASP A 4 23.10 18.78 -11.80
C ASP A 4 23.35 20.30 -11.80
N ILE A 5 23.95 20.79 -10.72
CA ILE A 5 24.28 22.20 -10.54
C ILE A 5 25.74 22.52 -10.90
N THR A 6 26.52 21.53 -11.35
CA THR A 6 27.95 21.69 -11.69
C THR A 6 28.25 22.88 -12.61
N PRO A 7 27.45 23.16 -13.67
CA PRO A 7 27.69 24.30 -14.55
C PRO A 7 27.56 25.68 -13.90
N TYR A 8 26.91 25.74 -12.73
CA TYR A 8 26.59 26.99 -12.03
C TYR A 8 27.45 27.23 -10.79
N VAL A 9 28.20 26.21 -10.34
CA VAL A 9 29.03 26.28 -9.14
C VAL A 9 30.26 27.15 -9.38
N LYS A 10 30.49 28.07 -8.46
CA LYS A 10 31.69 28.95 -8.42
C LYS A 10 32.61 28.52 -7.29
N ALA A 11 33.88 28.94 -7.35
CA ALA A 11 34.89 28.62 -6.34
C ALA A 11 34.49 29.08 -4.93
N ASN A 12 33.80 30.21 -4.82
CA ASN A 12 33.35 30.79 -3.54
C ASN A 12 31.94 31.39 -3.66
N ASN A 13 31.24 31.45 -2.51
CA ASN A 13 29.98 32.20 -2.35
C ASN A 13 28.85 31.70 -3.28
N ASN A 14 28.56 30.41 -3.24
CA ASN A 14 27.41 29.84 -3.94
C ASN A 14 26.14 30.01 -3.09
N THR A 15 25.07 30.46 -3.72
CA THR A 15 23.74 30.56 -3.12
C THR A 15 22.79 29.64 -3.89
N LEU A 16 22.14 28.71 -3.18
CA LEU A 16 21.06 27.88 -3.70
C LEU A 16 19.74 28.45 -3.22
N ALA A 17 18.90 28.90 -4.14
CA ALA A 17 17.54 29.36 -3.82
C ALA A 17 16.50 28.37 -4.39
N VAL A 18 15.56 27.96 -3.57
CA VAL A 18 14.46 27.09 -3.97
C VAL A 18 13.16 27.90 -3.94
N ARG A 19 12.54 28.05 -5.11
CA ARG A 19 11.20 28.65 -5.21
C ARG A 19 10.15 27.53 -5.27
N LEU A 20 9.20 27.57 -4.35
CA LEU A 20 8.03 26.70 -4.33
C LEU A 20 6.79 27.51 -4.73
N ASN A 21 5.97 26.93 -5.58
CA ASN A 21 4.72 27.52 -6.00
C ASN A 21 3.59 26.53 -5.70
N ASN A 22 2.90 26.75 -4.57
CA ASN A 22 1.79 25.93 -4.14
C ASN A 22 0.48 26.63 -4.50
N LEU A 23 -0.10 26.26 -5.65
CA LEU A 23 -1.35 26.79 -6.15
C LEU A 23 -2.55 26.03 -5.53
N THR A 24 -3.71 26.68 -5.52
CA THR A 24 -4.98 25.99 -5.24
C THR A 24 -5.28 24.94 -6.31
N LYS A 25 -6.02 23.90 -5.95
CA LYS A 25 -6.41 22.81 -6.89
C LYS A 25 -5.22 22.15 -7.62
N MET A 26 -4.11 21.91 -6.90
CA MET A 26 -2.99 21.11 -7.39
C MET A 26 -3.16 19.62 -7.07
N SER A 27 -4.06 19.28 -6.14
CA SER A 27 -4.31 17.93 -5.66
C SER A 27 -5.75 17.78 -5.16
N ARG A 28 -6.22 16.54 -5.05
CA ARG A 28 -7.54 16.23 -4.49
C ARG A 28 -7.52 16.05 -2.97
N TRP A 29 -6.34 15.86 -2.38
CA TRP A 29 -6.11 15.73 -0.92
C TRP A 29 -5.09 16.78 -0.46
N TYR A 30 -4.73 16.78 0.82
CA TYR A 30 -3.69 17.65 1.36
C TYR A 30 -2.28 17.18 0.91
N PRO A 31 -1.62 17.89 0.00
CA PRO A 31 -0.33 17.47 -0.54
C PRO A 31 0.87 17.95 0.30
N GLY A 32 0.62 18.82 1.28
CA GLY A 32 1.67 19.58 1.95
C GLY A 32 2.17 20.76 1.13
N ALA A 33 2.97 21.61 1.77
CA ALA A 33 3.62 22.76 1.16
C ALA A 33 5.02 22.97 1.77
N GLY A 34 5.90 23.66 1.04
CA GLY A 34 7.26 23.91 1.49
C GLY A 34 8.22 22.74 1.22
N LEU A 35 9.41 22.82 1.81
CA LEU A 35 10.44 21.78 1.77
C LEU A 35 10.24 20.81 2.93
N TYR A 36 9.34 19.85 2.78
CA TYR A 36 9.02 18.88 3.82
C TYR A 36 9.77 17.54 3.68
N ARG A 37 10.57 17.36 2.63
CA ARG A 37 11.49 16.25 2.44
C ARG A 37 12.94 16.71 2.47
N ASN A 38 13.86 15.83 2.85
CA ASN A 38 15.28 16.13 2.95
C ASN A 38 15.87 16.57 1.61
N VAL A 39 16.74 17.58 1.68
CA VAL A 39 17.50 18.10 0.54
C VAL A 39 18.98 17.79 0.77
N HIS A 40 19.62 17.19 -0.22
CA HIS A 40 21.03 16.78 -0.16
C HIS A 40 21.85 17.46 -1.25
N ILE A 41 23.05 17.86 -0.91
CA ILE A 41 24.08 18.25 -1.89
C ILE A 41 25.09 17.10 -1.97
N ILE A 42 25.26 16.54 -3.17
CA ILE A 42 26.15 15.41 -3.42
C ILE A 42 27.29 15.88 -4.31
N THR A 43 28.53 15.69 -3.86
CA THR A 43 29.73 16.00 -4.63
C THR A 43 30.37 14.69 -5.10
N LYS A 44 30.69 14.63 -6.39
CA LYS A 44 31.33 13.47 -7.03
C LYS A 44 32.59 13.87 -7.77
N ASN A 45 33.53 12.94 -7.96
CA ASN A 45 34.63 13.09 -8.87
C ASN A 45 34.15 13.10 -10.33
N LYS A 46 35.01 13.52 -11.27
CA LYS A 46 34.68 13.40 -12.71
C LYS A 46 34.42 11.96 -13.12
N THR A 47 35.24 11.03 -12.63
CA THR A 47 34.95 9.59 -12.73
C THR A 47 34.15 9.16 -11.51
N HIS A 48 32.91 8.74 -11.70
CA HIS A 48 31.99 8.42 -10.61
C HIS A 48 30.86 7.48 -11.03
N ILE A 49 30.19 6.93 -10.04
CA ILE A 49 28.91 6.22 -10.18
C ILE A 49 27.79 7.28 -10.11
N PRO A 50 26.90 7.39 -11.12
CA PRO A 50 25.77 8.31 -11.10
C PRO A 50 24.85 8.05 -9.90
N ILE A 51 24.01 9.03 -9.56
CA ILE A 51 22.98 8.86 -8.55
C ILE A 51 22.09 7.69 -8.97
N TRP A 52 21.84 6.73 -8.03
CA TRP A 52 21.11 5.48 -8.26
C TRP A 52 21.69 4.60 -9.39
N GLY A 53 22.99 4.74 -9.70
CA GLY A 53 23.66 4.00 -10.76
C GLY A 53 23.97 2.54 -10.44
N VAL A 54 23.78 2.07 -9.21
CA VAL A 54 23.92 0.67 -8.83
C VAL A 54 22.56 -0.01 -8.81
N GLN A 55 22.42 -1.10 -9.56
CA GLN A 55 21.25 -1.96 -9.56
C GLN A 55 21.62 -3.36 -9.09
N ILE A 56 20.87 -3.90 -8.15
CA ILE A 56 21.08 -5.25 -7.60
C ILE A 56 19.82 -6.08 -7.85
N THR A 57 20.01 -7.25 -8.44
CA THR A 57 18.93 -8.23 -8.63
C THR A 57 19.36 -9.60 -8.12
N THR A 58 18.40 -10.43 -7.75
CA THR A 58 18.61 -11.81 -7.27
C THR A 58 17.84 -12.80 -8.15
N PRO A 59 18.31 -13.03 -9.40
CA PRO A 59 17.56 -13.76 -10.42
C PRO A 59 17.39 -15.26 -10.12
N GLU A 60 18.24 -15.83 -9.28
CA GLU A 60 18.16 -17.24 -8.89
C GLU A 60 18.38 -17.38 -7.39
N ILE A 61 17.46 -18.03 -6.72
CA ILE A 61 17.49 -18.25 -5.28
C ILE A 61 17.17 -19.73 -5.02
N THR A 62 18.08 -20.39 -4.33
CA THR A 62 17.91 -21.78 -3.85
C THR A 62 18.13 -21.83 -2.34
N ASN A 63 17.92 -22.99 -1.73
CA ASN A 63 18.26 -23.16 -0.31
C ASN A 63 19.75 -23.04 -0.02
N ASN A 64 20.60 -23.30 -1.02
CA ASN A 64 22.05 -23.33 -0.85
C ASN A 64 22.72 -22.03 -1.26
N PHE A 65 22.18 -21.31 -2.22
CA PHE A 65 22.77 -20.05 -2.69
C PHE A 65 21.73 -19.09 -3.26
N ALA A 66 22.09 -17.79 -3.29
CA ALA A 66 21.45 -16.77 -4.10
C ALA A 66 22.46 -16.20 -5.09
N LYS A 67 22.10 -16.23 -6.38
CA LYS A 67 22.83 -15.48 -7.41
C LYS A 67 22.46 -14.02 -7.31
N VAL A 68 23.46 -13.16 -7.17
CA VAL A 68 23.31 -11.70 -7.10
C VAL A 68 23.96 -11.10 -8.34
N VAL A 69 23.21 -10.31 -9.09
CA VAL A 69 23.72 -9.55 -10.24
C VAL A 69 23.78 -8.08 -9.86
N VAL A 70 24.97 -7.51 -9.95
CA VAL A 70 25.23 -6.08 -9.69
C VAL A 70 25.55 -5.38 -10.99
N ASN A 71 24.70 -4.47 -11.39
CA ASN A 71 24.91 -3.59 -12.53
C ASN A 71 25.33 -2.21 -12.03
N THR A 72 26.50 -1.76 -12.40
CA THR A 72 27.06 -0.46 -11.99
C THR A 72 27.21 0.44 -13.21
N GLU A 73 26.41 1.49 -13.30
CA GLU A 73 26.57 2.58 -14.26
C GLU A 73 27.78 3.44 -13.84
N PHE A 74 28.51 4.02 -14.76
CA PHE A 74 29.60 4.93 -14.43
C PHE A 74 29.78 6.04 -15.48
N VAL A 75 30.35 7.14 -15.03
CA VAL A 75 30.84 8.25 -15.87
C VAL A 75 32.36 8.28 -15.79
N ALA A 76 33.04 8.26 -16.92
CA ALA A 76 34.50 8.32 -16.99
C ALA A 76 34.99 8.86 -18.36
N ASP A 77 36.24 9.27 -18.43
CA ASP A 77 36.90 9.55 -19.73
C ASP A 77 36.98 8.25 -20.55
N LYS A 78 36.62 8.34 -21.83
CA LYS A 78 36.58 7.21 -22.77
C LYS A 78 37.97 6.53 -23.01
N LYS A 79 39.05 7.15 -22.58
CA LYS A 79 40.40 6.61 -22.73
C LYS A 79 40.91 5.85 -21.51
N THR A 80 40.13 5.80 -20.43
CA THR A 80 40.60 5.28 -19.14
C THR A 80 40.05 3.88 -18.87
N SER A 81 40.88 3.01 -18.32
CA SER A 81 40.43 1.69 -17.84
C SER A 81 39.71 1.85 -16.51
N ILE A 82 38.47 1.33 -16.44
CA ILE A 82 37.62 1.36 -15.25
C ILE A 82 37.46 -0.05 -14.71
N ALA A 83 37.41 -0.18 -13.38
CA ALA A 83 37.03 -1.40 -12.68
C ALA A 83 36.00 -1.09 -11.59
N ALA A 84 35.10 -2.02 -11.37
CA ALA A 84 34.18 -1.99 -10.24
C ALA A 84 34.44 -3.19 -9.32
N GLU A 85 34.67 -2.90 -8.05
CA GLU A 85 34.78 -3.89 -6.99
C GLU A 85 33.48 -3.85 -6.16
N THR A 86 32.86 -5.00 -5.96
CA THR A 86 31.67 -5.09 -5.08
C THR A 86 31.91 -6.11 -3.98
N VAL A 87 31.71 -5.68 -2.75
CA VAL A 87 31.74 -6.53 -1.55
C VAL A 87 30.35 -6.56 -0.94
N ILE A 88 29.82 -7.75 -0.68
CA ILE A 88 28.53 -7.92 -0.02
C ILE A 88 28.78 -8.31 1.44
N PHE A 89 28.13 -7.57 2.34
CA PHE A 89 28.12 -7.82 3.78
C PHE A 89 26.73 -8.26 4.24
N ASN A 90 26.71 -9.19 5.20
CA ASN A 90 25.49 -9.55 5.91
C ASN A 90 25.14 -8.47 6.97
N ASN A 91 24.04 -8.68 7.73
CA ASN A 91 23.61 -7.73 8.75
C ASN A 91 24.52 -7.70 10.00
N GLN A 92 25.44 -8.65 10.15
CA GLN A 92 26.48 -8.64 11.18
C GLN A 92 27.76 -7.90 10.72
N GLY A 93 27.81 -7.46 9.46
CA GLY A 93 28.98 -6.81 8.88
C GLY A 93 30.06 -7.78 8.40
N GLU A 94 29.76 -9.07 8.28
CA GLU A 94 30.67 -10.07 7.75
C GLU A 94 30.60 -10.10 6.22
N ARG A 95 31.75 -10.22 5.56
CA ARG A 95 31.85 -10.35 4.12
C ARG A 95 31.32 -11.71 3.67
N VAL A 96 30.29 -11.72 2.82
CA VAL A 96 29.66 -12.94 2.30
C VAL A 96 29.88 -13.17 0.83
N ALA A 97 30.24 -12.13 0.06
CA ALA A 97 30.57 -12.27 -1.36
C ALA A 97 31.51 -11.14 -1.81
N TYR A 98 32.25 -11.39 -2.89
CA TYR A 98 33.20 -10.44 -3.45
C TYR A 98 33.38 -10.65 -4.96
N VAL A 99 33.47 -9.55 -5.70
CA VAL A 99 33.87 -9.58 -7.13
C VAL A 99 34.62 -8.30 -7.50
N ASN A 100 35.56 -8.41 -8.44
CA ASN A 100 36.19 -7.28 -9.11
C ASN A 100 36.06 -7.49 -10.62
N THR A 101 35.47 -6.53 -11.32
CA THR A 101 35.24 -6.61 -12.78
C THR A 101 35.77 -5.36 -13.47
N LYS A 102 36.52 -5.56 -14.55
CA LYS A 102 37.09 -4.49 -15.37
C LYS A 102 36.22 -4.21 -16.60
N ALA A 103 36.16 -2.95 -16.99
CA ALA A 103 35.53 -2.51 -18.23
C ALA A 103 36.35 -1.38 -18.88
N THR A 104 36.26 -1.28 -20.21
CA THR A 104 36.81 -0.17 -20.97
C THR A 104 35.70 0.77 -21.39
N PRO A 105 35.72 2.06 -21.03
CA PRO A 105 34.63 3.01 -21.30
C PRO A 105 34.29 3.21 -22.78
N TYR A 106 35.20 2.85 -23.68
CA TYR A 106 34.92 2.88 -25.12
C TYR A 106 33.77 2.00 -25.57
N THR A 107 33.56 0.89 -24.88
CA THR A 107 32.60 -0.14 -25.27
C THR A 107 31.35 -0.12 -24.42
N THR A 108 31.41 0.49 -23.23
CA THR A 108 30.30 0.49 -22.29
C THR A 108 30.42 1.61 -21.25
N ASP A 109 29.30 2.07 -20.72
CA ASP A 109 29.16 2.94 -19.55
C ASP A 109 28.64 2.17 -18.32
N LYS A 110 28.64 0.82 -18.40
CA LYS A 110 28.06 -0.06 -17.39
C LYS A 110 28.92 -1.31 -17.20
N ILE A 111 29.11 -1.70 -15.96
CA ILE A 111 29.76 -2.96 -15.56
C ILE A 111 28.69 -3.86 -14.95
N SER A 112 28.62 -5.11 -15.42
CA SER A 112 27.77 -6.15 -14.84
C SER A 112 28.65 -7.21 -14.18
N ALA A 113 28.32 -7.58 -12.94
CA ALA A 113 29.06 -8.56 -12.17
C ALA A 113 28.10 -9.56 -11.51
N GLU A 114 28.53 -10.81 -11.45
CA GLU A 114 27.76 -11.88 -10.77
C GLU A 114 28.50 -12.32 -9.50
N LEU A 115 27.73 -12.44 -8.41
CA LEU A 115 28.19 -12.92 -7.10
C LEU A 115 27.24 -13.99 -6.60
N TYR A 116 27.71 -14.79 -5.64
CA TYR A 116 26.89 -15.80 -5.00
C TYR A 116 26.98 -15.63 -3.47
N ILE A 117 25.80 -15.66 -2.83
CA ILE A 117 25.68 -15.69 -1.37
C ILE A 117 25.30 -17.11 -0.98
N ASP A 118 26.16 -17.78 -0.22
CA ASP A 118 25.92 -19.13 0.28
C ASP A 118 24.91 -19.08 1.44
N ASN A 119 23.96 -20.04 1.46
CA ASN A 119 22.91 -20.17 2.48
C ASN A 119 22.22 -18.82 2.79
N PRO A 120 21.63 -18.18 1.78
CA PRO A 120 21.09 -16.83 1.92
C PRO A 120 19.94 -16.78 2.93
N ARG A 121 19.92 -15.72 3.73
CA ARG A 121 18.75 -15.36 4.53
C ARG A 121 17.85 -14.46 3.71
N LEU A 122 16.58 -14.86 3.60
CA LEU A 122 15.61 -14.16 2.76
C LEU A 122 14.99 -12.97 3.50
N TRP A 123 14.67 -11.94 2.74
CA TRP A 123 13.76 -10.88 3.18
C TRP A 123 12.31 -11.37 3.02
N ASP A 124 11.49 -11.26 4.06
CA ASP A 124 10.08 -11.66 4.04
C ASP A 124 9.22 -10.70 4.88
N ILE A 125 7.90 -10.80 4.73
CA ILE A 125 6.90 -10.06 5.51
C ILE A 125 7.12 -10.31 7.00
N GLY A 126 7.28 -9.23 7.78
CA GLY A 126 7.53 -9.28 9.22
C GLY A 126 8.86 -9.92 9.62
N LYS A 127 9.67 -10.39 8.66
CA LYS A 127 10.97 -11.02 8.87
C LYS A 127 12.02 -10.43 7.93
N PRO A 128 12.32 -9.13 8.03
CA PRO A 128 13.25 -8.47 7.15
C PRO A 128 14.68 -8.96 7.39
N TYR A 129 15.39 -9.27 6.32
CA TYR A 129 16.84 -9.48 6.37
C TYR A 129 17.49 -8.70 5.25
N LEU A 130 18.42 -7.82 5.60
CA LEU A 130 19.05 -6.89 4.68
C LEU A 130 20.55 -7.15 4.56
N TYR A 131 21.04 -7.11 3.33
CA TYR A 131 22.45 -7.11 2.98
C TYR A 131 22.88 -5.71 2.57
N LYS A 132 24.19 -5.45 2.62
CA LYS A 132 24.82 -4.23 2.12
C LYS A 132 25.85 -4.59 1.06
N ALA A 133 25.71 -4.01 -0.13
CA ALA A 133 26.72 -4.07 -1.18
C ALA A 133 27.51 -2.76 -1.19
N VAL A 134 28.80 -2.83 -0.97
CA VAL A 134 29.73 -1.69 -1.12
C VAL A 134 30.40 -1.82 -2.46
N THR A 135 30.09 -0.91 -3.38
CA THR A 135 30.63 -0.86 -4.74
C THR A 135 31.61 0.28 -4.86
N LYS A 136 32.87 -0.04 -5.15
CA LYS A 136 33.96 0.92 -5.43
C LYS A 136 34.24 0.99 -6.90
N LEU A 137 34.39 2.19 -7.43
CA LEU A 137 34.80 2.46 -8.80
C LEU A 137 36.26 2.87 -8.82
N TYR A 138 37.07 2.17 -9.61
CA TYR A 138 38.49 2.43 -9.78
C TYR A 138 38.77 3.00 -11.14
N GLU A 139 39.72 3.93 -11.19
CA GLU A 139 40.43 4.40 -12.39
C GLU A 139 41.90 4.05 -12.23
N GLY A 140 42.37 3.06 -12.99
CA GLY A 140 43.62 2.40 -12.68
C GLY A 140 43.58 1.74 -11.30
N ASP A 141 44.52 2.09 -10.43
CA ASP A 141 44.59 1.58 -9.05
C ASP A 141 43.98 2.54 -8.01
N THR A 142 43.36 3.62 -8.47
CA THR A 142 42.82 4.66 -7.58
C THR A 142 41.32 4.56 -7.47
N VAL A 143 40.79 4.50 -6.22
CA VAL A 143 39.37 4.59 -5.95
C VAL A 143 38.88 6.01 -6.26
N LYS A 144 37.89 6.14 -7.12
CA LYS A 144 37.28 7.41 -7.53
C LYS A 144 35.93 7.65 -6.89
N ASP A 145 35.18 6.59 -6.63
CA ASP A 145 33.86 6.68 -5.99
C ASP A 145 33.54 5.40 -5.22
N GLU A 146 32.66 5.52 -4.21
CA GLU A 146 32.16 4.42 -3.41
C GLU A 146 30.68 4.63 -3.13
N VAL A 147 29.88 3.60 -3.35
CA VAL A 147 28.44 3.62 -3.10
C VAL A 147 28.05 2.39 -2.29
N THR A 148 27.35 2.60 -1.19
CA THR A 148 26.72 1.54 -0.39
C THR A 148 25.26 1.40 -0.78
N THR A 149 24.85 0.19 -1.18
CA THR A 149 23.49 -0.14 -1.55
C THR A 149 22.94 -1.21 -0.62
N THR A 150 21.86 -0.92 0.08
CA THR A 150 21.13 -1.91 0.90
C THR A 150 20.16 -2.67 0.00
N PHE A 151 20.06 -3.98 0.16
CA PHE A 151 19.15 -4.83 -0.60
C PHE A 151 18.71 -6.05 0.21
N GLY A 152 17.68 -6.75 -0.25
CA GLY A 152 17.23 -8.01 0.30
C GLY A 152 17.21 -9.11 -0.76
N VAL A 153 17.39 -10.35 -0.33
CA VAL A 153 17.26 -11.53 -1.20
C VAL A 153 15.82 -12.05 -1.08
N ARG A 154 15.08 -11.97 -2.17
CA ARG A 154 13.70 -12.46 -2.23
C ARG A 154 13.26 -12.71 -3.67
N SER A 155 12.25 -13.56 -3.85
CA SER A 155 11.59 -13.78 -5.15
C SER A 155 10.12 -13.34 -5.11
N ILE A 156 9.66 -12.77 -6.22
CA ILE A 156 8.24 -12.43 -6.46
C ILE A 156 7.83 -13.14 -7.75
N GLU A 157 6.70 -13.82 -7.72
CA GLU A 157 6.15 -14.50 -8.89
C GLU A 157 4.63 -14.31 -8.94
N LEU A 158 4.12 -13.95 -10.13
CA LEU A 158 2.70 -13.96 -10.46
C LEU A 158 2.40 -15.20 -11.30
N LYS A 159 1.52 -16.06 -10.82
CA LYS A 159 1.08 -17.26 -11.54
C LYS A 159 -0.35 -17.07 -12.03
N PRO A 160 -0.57 -16.99 -13.35
CA PRO A 160 -1.92 -16.89 -13.92
C PRO A 160 -2.86 -17.97 -13.35
N ASN A 161 -4.10 -17.62 -13.08
CA ASN A 161 -5.14 -18.48 -12.47
C ASN A 161 -4.86 -18.96 -11.05
N ASP A 162 -3.73 -18.63 -10.47
CA ASP A 162 -3.31 -19.18 -9.19
C ASP A 162 -3.07 -18.07 -8.15
N GLY A 163 -2.09 -17.16 -8.38
CA GLY A 163 -1.90 -16.08 -7.43
C GLY A 163 -0.52 -15.43 -7.41
N LEU A 164 -0.26 -14.75 -6.30
CA LEU A 164 1.00 -14.06 -5.99
C LEU A 164 1.83 -14.94 -5.05
N TYR A 165 3.12 -15.06 -5.35
CA TYR A 165 4.10 -15.81 -4.56
C TYR A 165 5.24 -14.91 -4.10
N LEU A 166 5.58 -15.00 -2.83
CA LEU A 166 6.77 -14.42 -2.22
C LEU A 166 7.64 -15.56 -1.68
N ASN A 167 8.88 -15.65 -2.13
CA ASN A 167 9.81 -16.71 -1.73
C ASN A 167 9.23 -18.13 -1.91
N GLY A 168 8.53 -18.36 -3.00
CA GLY A 168 7.88 -19.64 -3.31
C GLY A 168 6.63 -19.95 -2.50
N ARG A 169 6.22 -19.10 -1.56
CA ARG A 169 5.00 -19.23 -0.75
C ARG A 169 3.89 -18.36 -1.32
N LYS A 170 2.72 -18.96 -1.57
CA LYS A 170 1.53 -18.21 -1.99
C LYS A 170 1.09 -17.25 -0.89
N ILE A 171 0.87 -16.00 -1.25
CA ILE A 171 0.37 -14.96 -0.35
C ILE A 171 -0.84 -14.25 -0.96
N LYS A 172 -1.67 -13.66 -0.11
CA LYS A 172 -2.64 -12.64 -0.51
C LYS A 172 -2.25 -11.31 0.08
N ILE A 173 -2.45 -10.26 -0.68
CA ILE A 173 -2.25 -8.89 -0.21
C ILE A 173 -3.41 -8.56 0.75
N GLN A 174 -3.05 -8.24 1.98
CA GLN A 174 -3.89 -7.64 3.01
C GLN A 174 -3.38 -6.20 3.15
N GLY A 175 -3.79 -5.35 2.22
CA GLY A 175 -3.18 -4.06 2.01
C GLY A 175 -4.04 -2.88 2.45
N VAL A 176 -3.37 -1.74 2.66
CA VAL A 176 -4.00 -0.45 2.88
C VAL A 176 -3.44 0.59 1.93
N CYS A 177 -4.29 1.50 1.45
CA CYS A 177 -3.86 2.74 0.84
C CYS A 177 -3.50 3.74 1.93
N MET A 178 -2.44 4.54 1.72
CA MET A 178 -2.06 5.59 2.63
C MET A 178 -1.56 6.82 1.88
N HIS A 179 -2.08 7.99 2.23
CA HIS A 179 -1.46 9.25 1.87
C HIS A 179 -0.20 9.51 2.70
N HIS A 180 0.62 10.46 2.29
CA HIS A 180 1.93 10.70 2.90
C HIS A 180 1.91 11.62 4.11
N ASP A 181 0.76 12.21 4.47
CA ASP A 181 0.65 12.99 5.69
C ASP A 181 0.68 12.10 6.95
N LEU A 182 1.14 12.68 8.03
CA LEU A 182 1.25 12.05 9.33
C LEU A 182 0.22 12.62 10.32
N GLY A 183 -1.01 12.86 9.82
CA GLY A 183 -2.09 13.45 10.61
C GLY A 183 -1.73 14.85 11.14
N PRO A 184 -1.71 15.05 12.47
CA PRO A 184 -1.40 16.35 13.06
C PRO A 184 -0.01 16.92 12.73
N LEU A 185 0.92 16.08 12.28
CA LEU A 185 2.26 16.52 11.83
C LEU A 185 2.26 17.02 10.38
N GLY A 186 1.15 16.91 9.66
CA GLY A 186 1.06 17.25 8.26
C GLY A 186 2.00 16.41 7.39
N ALA A 187 2.57 17.00 6.33
CA ALA A 187 3.46 16.32 5.40
C ALA A 187 4.94 16.26 5.84
N ALA A 188 5.28 16.76 7.03
CA ALA A 188 6.65 16.72 7.54
C ALA A 188 7.10 15.26 7.74
N VAL A 189 8.27 14.90 7.17
CA VAL A 189 8.81 13.55 7.30
C VAL A 189 9.32 13.34 8.73
N ASN A 190 8.72 12.40 9.44
CA ASN A 190 9.10 12.00 10.79
C ASN A 190 9.17 10.47 10.89
N GLU A 191 10.38 9.94 11.02
CA GLU A 191 10.62 8.49 11.03
C GLU A 191 9.91 7.76 12.17
N SER A 192 9.84 8.36 13.36
CA SER A 192 9.16 7.75 14.51
C SER A 192 7.65 7.62 14.27
N ALA A 193 7.04 8.64 13.64
CA ALA A 193 5.63 8.61 13.28
C ALA A 193 5.35 7.58 12.17
N ILE A 194 6.19 7.53 11.13
CA ILE A 194 6.10 6.52 10.06
C ILE A 194 6.24 5.11 10.63
N ARG A 195 7.24 4.89 11.49
CA ARG A 195 7.45 3.59 12.15
C ARG A 195 6.25 3.18 13.00
N ARG A 196 5.62 4.15 13.69
CA ARG A 196 4.39 3.91 14.46
C ARG A 196 3.24 3.49 13.55
N GLN A 197 3.03 4.20 12.43
CA GLN A 197 1.98 3.86 11.47
C GLN A 197 2.18 2.43 10.91
N ILE A 198 3.38 2.08 10.48
CA ILE A 198 3.69 0.74 9.97
C ILE A 198 3.42 -0.34 11.02
N ARG A 199 3.83 -0.13 12.30
CA ARG A 199 3.56 -1.09 13.39
C ARG A 199 2.07 -1.27 13.63
N MET A 200 1.29 -0.20 13.63
CA MET A 200 -0.16 -0.30 13.80
C MET A 200 -0.81 -1.08 12.66
N MET A 201 -0.35 -0.86 11.43
CA MET A 201 -0.83 -1.64 10.29
C MET A 201 -0.45 -3.12 10.42
N GLN A 202 0.77 -3.44 10.85
CA GLN A 202 1.19 -4.82 11.13
C GLN A 202 0.32 -5.47 12.22
N ASP A 203 0.00 -4.74 13.31
CA ASP A 203 -0.92 -5.24 14.35
C ASP A 203 -2.32 -5.50 13.80
N MET A 204 -2.80 -4.69 12.86
CA MET A 204 -4.06 -4.92 12.17
C MET A 204 -4.03 -6.16 11.24
N GLY A 205 -2.84 -6.69 10.93
CA GLY A 205 -2.64 -7.81 9.99
C GLY A 205 -2.33 -7.38 8.57
N VAL A 206 -1.98 -6.11 8.35
CA VAL A 206 -1.57 -5.59 7.05
C VAL A 206 -0.19 -6.11 6.68
N ASN A 207 -0.04 -6.55 5.44
CA ASN A 207 1.23 -7.00 4.88
C ASN A 207 1.76 -6.13 3.73
N ALA A 208 0.94 -5.19 3.23
CA ALA A 208 1.30 -4.31 2.12
C ALA A 208 0.67 -2.92 2.25
N ILE A 209 1.38 -1.89 1.81
CA ILE A 209 0.90 -0.50 1.75
C ILE A 209 1.01 0.01 0.31
N ARG A 210 -0.07 0.60 -0.21
CA ARG A 210 -0.05 1.37 -1.45
C ARG A 210 0.16 2.84 -1.13
N THR A 211 1.22 3.43 -1.69
CA THR A 211 1.57 4.85 -1.45
C THR A 211 0.73 5.76 -2.37
N SER A 212 -0.49 6.02 -1.95
CA SER A 212 -1.51 6.74 -2.72
C SER A 212 -1.28 8.25 -2.68
N HIS A 213 -1.40 8.95 -3.74
CA HIS A 213 -1.28 8.63 -5.16
C HIS A 213 -0.07 9.39 -5.68
N ASN A 214 1.06 9.23 -5.03
CA ASN A 214 2.31 9.95 -5.34
C ASN A 214 3.54 9.21 -4.79
N MET A 215 4.70 9.63 -5.25
CA MET A 215 5.98 9.04 -4.88
C MET A 215 6.25 9.17 -3.37
N PRO A 216 6.56 8.06 -2.66
CA PRO A 216 6.83 8.09 -1.23
C PRO A 216 8.17 8.77 -0.89
N ALA A 217 8.32 9.18 0.37
CA ALA A 217 9.61 9.65 0.88
C ALA A 217 10.61 8.49 0.99
N PRO A 218 11.93 8.73 0.79
CA PRO A 218 12.94 7.68 0.93
C PRO A 218 12.95 7.02 2.31
N GLU A 219 12.70 7.78 3.36
CA GLU A 219 12.60 7.28 4.73
C GLU A 219 11.46 6.27 4.89
N TYR A 220 10.34 6.49 4.20
CA TYR A 220 9.21 5.57 4.23
C TYR A 220 9.55 4.21 3.64
N VAL A 221 10.20 4.21 2.46
CA VAL A 221 10.60 2.98 1.77
C VAL A 221 11.68 2.22 2.56
N ARG A 222 12.66 2.94 3.11
CA ARG A 222 13.68 2.35 3.98
C ARG A 222 13.09 1.71 5.23
N LEU A 223 12.15 2.38 5.88
CA LEU A 223 11.47 1.83 7.06
C LEU A 223 10.62 0.60 6.72
N ALA A 224 9.99 0.58 5.54
CA ALA A 224 9.29 -0.61 5.06
C ALA A 224 10.24 -1.79 4.84
N ASP A 225 11.44 -1.55 4.29
CA ASP A 225 12.49 -2.57 4.17
C ASP A 225 12.89 -3.12 5.54
N GLU A 226 13.15 -2.24 6.52
CA GLU A 226 13.59 -2.59 7.87
C GLU A 226 12.52 -3.31 8.69
N MET A 227 11.25 -3.09 8.39
CA MET A 227 10.12 -3.63 9.15
C MET A 227 9.41 -4.80 8.47
N GLY A 228 9.80 -5.15 7.23
CA GLY A 228 9.18 -6.25 6.49
C GLY A 228 7.75 -5.94 6.04
N MET A 229 7.50 -4.71 5.56
CA MET A 229 6.23 -4.28 4.98
C MET A 229 6.36 -4.17 3.46
N LEU A 230 5.50 -4.86 2.71
CA LEU A 230 5.47 -4.72 1.25
C LEU A 230 4.92 -3.36 0.83
N LEU A 231 5.42 -2.84 -0.29
CA LEU A 231 4.96 -1.58 -0.87
C LEU A 231 4.50 -1.76 -2.33
N ALA A 232 3.34 -1.23 -2.64
CA ALA A 232 2.93 -0.87 -3.98
C ALA A 232 3.25 0.62 -4.18
N VAL A 233 4.34 0.90 -4.86
CA VAL A 233 4.85 2.27 -5.02
C VAL A 233 4.18 2.93 -6.21
N GLU A 234 3.47 4.03 -5.94
CA GLU A 234 2.69 4.76 -6.94
C GLU A 234 3.37 6.06 -7.35
N SER A 235 3.22 6.41 -8.63
CA SER A 235 3.86 7.60 -9.22
C SER A 235 2.92 8.79 -9.34
N PHE A 236 1.77 8.62 -9.99
CA PHE A 236 0.91 9.70 -10.43
C PHE A 236 -0.57 9.46 -10.08
N ASP A 237 -1.31 10.52 -9.69
CA ASP A 237 -2.77 10.50 -9.58
C ASP A 237 -3.47 10.77 -10.91
N GLU A 238 -2.85 11.57 -11.78
CA GLU A 238 -3.34 11.91 -13.13
C GLU A 238 -2.23 11.85 -14.17
N TRP A 239 -2.62 11.70 -15.45
CA TRP A 239 -1.69 11.76 -16.56
C TRP A 239 -1.86 13.07 -17.35
N ALA A 240 -2.06 12.98 -18.67
CA ALA A 240 -2.17 14.13 -19.55
C ALA A 240 -3.56 14.79 -19.52
N ILE A 241 -4.61 14.04 -19.21
CA ILE A 241 -5.97 14.57 -19.05
C ILE A 241 -6.18 15.00 -17.60
N PRO A 242 -6.58 16.27 -17.34
CA PRO A 242 -6.64 16.81 -15.98
C PRO A 242 -7.76 16.23 -15.14
N LYS A 243 -7.48 16.00 -13.87
CA LYS A 243 -8.47 15.80 -12.79
C LYS A 243 -8.70 17.09 -12.01
N VAL A 244 -7.67 17.91 -11.89
CA VAL A 244 -7.69 19.19 -11.16
C VAL A 244 -7.01 20.28 -11.97
N ASP A 245 -7.38 21.55 -11.76
CA ASP A 245 -7.01 22.66 -12.64
C ASP A 245 -5.48 22.89 -12.73
N ASN A 246 -4.75 22.70 -11.63
CA ASN A 246 -3.29 22.92 -11.53
C ASN A 246 -2.53 21.62 -11.23
N GLY A 247 -3.01 20.49 -11.73
CA GLY A 247 -2.45 19.17 -11.47
C GLY A 247 -1.22 18.82 -12.31
N TYR A 248 -0.82 17.56 -12.21
CA TYR A 248 0.38 17.04 -12.88
C TYR A 248 0.28 17.01 -14.41
N HIS A 249 -0.93 17.03 -14.98
CA HIS A 249 -1.16 17.09 -16.43
C HIS A 249 -0.41 18.25 -17.11
N LEU A 250 -0.18 19.36 -16.40
CA LEU A 250 0.59 20.50 -16.88
C LEU A 250 2.07 20.16 -17.15
N TYR A 251 2.58 19.14 -16.48
CA TYR A 251 3.99 18.73 -16.52
C TYR A 251 4.17 17.35 -17.17
N PHE A 252 3.11 16.58 -17.37
CA PHE A 252 3.15 15.18 -17.79
C PHE A 252 4.00 14.95 -19.03
N LYS A 253 3.79 15.77 -20.08
CA LYS A 253 4.51 15.63 -21.36
C LYS A 253 6.04 15.75 -21.21
N ASP A 254 6.50 16.66 -20.37
CA ASP A 254 7.92 17.02 -20.27
C ASP A 254 8.63 16.26 -19.13
N TRP A 255 7.88 15.77 -18.13
CA TRP A 255 8.43 15.26 -16.90
C TRP A 255 8.12 13.80 -16.60
N ALA A 256 7.07 13.22 -17.16
CA ALA A 256 6.63 11.86 -16.78
C ALA A 256 7.74 10.81 -16.93
N GLU A 257 8.49 10.82 -18.05
CA GLU A 257 9.60 9.88 -18.26
C GLU A 257 10.73 10.10 -17.24
N LYS A 258 11.08 11.36 -16.96
CA LYS A 258 12.15 11.71 -16.00
C LYS A 258 11.77 11.30 -14.59
N ASP A 259 10.56 11.67 -14.15
CA ASP A 259 10.09 11.42 -12.81
C ASP A 259 9.91 9.93 -12.56
N LEU A 260 9.31 9.21 -13.52
CA LEU A 260 9.12 7.76 -13.40
C LEU A 260 10.44 6.99 -13.43
N THR A 261 11.38 7.39 -14.30
CA THR A 261 12.74 6.82 -14.33
C THR A 261 13.46 7.03 -12.99
N ASN A 262 13.38 8.24 -12.44
CA ASN A 262 13.99 8.57 -11.15
C ASN A 262 13.36 7.78 -10.01
N LEU A 263 12.05 7.64 -9.98
CA LEU A 263 11.35 6.83 -8.98
C LEU A 263 11.84 5.39 -8.99
N VAL A 264 11.85 4.76 -10.16
CA VAL A 264 12.24 3.35 -10.29
C VAL A 264 13.71 3.15 -9.97
N LYS A 265 14.60 3.98 -10.51
CA LYS A 265 16.06 3.90 -10.20
C LYS A 265 16.33 4.08 -8.71
N HIS A 266 15.58 4.97 -8.03
CA HIS A 266 15.74 5.22 -6.60
C HIS A 266 15.38 3.98 -5.76
N TYR A 267 14.27 3.30 -6.09
CA TYR A 267 13.69 2.27 -5.21
C TYR A 267 13.83 0.83 -5.74
N ARG A 268 14.41 0.60 -6.92
CA ARG A 268 14.52 -0.75 -7.52
C ARG A 268 15.38 -1.74 -6.70
N ASN A 269 16.19 -1.26 -5.77
CA ASN A 269 16.98 -2.12 -4.88
C ASN A 269 16.28 -2.42 -3.54
N ASN A 270 15.18 -1.75 -3.24
CA ASN A 270 14.44 -1.91 -1.98
C ASN A 270 13.59 -3.19 -2.03
N PRO A 271 13.83 -4.18 -1.15
CA PRO A 271 13.09 -5.45 -1.18
C PRO A 271 11.62 -5.32 -0.80
N SER A 272 11.23 -4.28 -0.05
CA SER A 272 9.84 -3.99 0.27
C SER A 272 8.98 -3.65 -0.96
N VAL A 273 9.57 -3.08 -2.02
CA VAL A 273 8.83 -2.73 -3.22
C VAL A 273 8.40 -3.98 -3.96
N LEU A 274 7.10 -4.26 -3.93
CA LEU A 274 6.44 -5.41 -4.53
C LEU A 274 6.08 -5.14 -5.99
N MET A 275 5.54 -3.96 -6.27
CA MET A 275 5.03 -3.57 -7.58
C MET A 275 5.08 -2.06 -7.78
N TRP A 276 4.97 -1.65 -9.04
CA TRP A 276 4.90 -0.26 -9.46
C TRP A 276 3.50 0.10 -9.91
N PHE A 277 2.96 1.23 -9.44
CA PHE A 277 1.71 1.80 -9.93
C PHE A 277 2.00 3.05 -10.75
N ILE A 278 1.48 3.08 -12.00
CA ILE A 278 1.72 4.17 -12.94
C ILE A 278 0.62 5.23 -12.93
N GLY A 279 -0.48 5.00 -12.23
CA GLY A 279 -1.57 5.96 -12.15
C GLY A 279 -2.71 5.47 -11.26
N ASN A 280 -3.62 6.40 -10.97
CA ASN A 280 -4.84 6.16 -10.22
C ASN A 280 -6.03 6.82 -10.89
N GLU A 281 -7.05 6.04 -11.24
CA GLU A 281 -8.34 6.54 -11.77
C GLU A 281 -8.18 7.63 -12.85
N VAL A 282 -7.17 7.46 -13.70
CA VAL A 282 -6.82 8.45 -14.71
C VAL A 282 -7.95 8.62 -15.73
N GLU A 283 -8.14 9.84 -16.25
CA GLU A 283 -9.20 10.12 -17.23
C GLU A 283 -8.98 9.40 -18.56
N GLU A 284 -7.75 9.01 -18.86
CA GLU A 284 -7.39 8.21 -20.04
C GLU A 284 -8.06 6.84 -20.09
N GLN A 285 -8.66 6.37 -19.00
CA GLN A 285 -9.48 5.15 -18.99
C GLN A 285 -10.62 5.19 -20.01
N SER A 286 -11.18 6.37 -20.27
CA SER A 286 -12.36 6.55 -21.12
C SER A 286 -12.03 6.97 -22.57
N VAL A 287 -10.75 6.97 -22.96
CA VAL A 287 -10.33 7.30 -24.33
C VAL A 287 -9.58 6.15 -24.99
N GLU A 288 -9.64 6.08 -26.33
CA GLU A 288 -9.00 4.99 -27.08
C GLU A 288 -7.48 4.97 -26.93
N SER A 289 -6.84 6.14 -26.76
CA SER A 289 -5.39 6.25 -26.56
C SER A 289 -4.91 5.83 -25.16
N GLY A 290 -5.81 5.55 -24.22
CA GLY A 290 -5.46 5.20 -22.85
C GLY A 290 -4.52 3.99 -22.76
N SER A 291 -4.74 2.96 -23.57
CA SER A 291 -3.86 1.78 -23.62
C SER A 291 -2.45 2.12 -24.14
N GLN A 292 -2.30 3.10 -25.03
CA GLN A 292 -1.00 3.53 -25.54
C GLN A 292 -0.21 4.30 -24.48
N VAL A 293 -0.86 5.19 -23.72
CA VAL A 293 -0.24 5.92 -22.62
C VAL A 293 0.17 4.94 -21.51
N ALA A 294 -0.70 4.00 -21.14
CA ALA A 294 -0.39 2.96 -20.17
C ALA A 294 0.85 2.13 -20.59
N ARG A 295 0.92 1.73 -21.86
CA ARG A 295 2.09 1.01 -22.39
C ARG A 295 3.35 1.86 -22.34
N TYR A 296 3.28 3.10 -22.77
CA TYR A 296 4.42 4.03 -22.72
C TYR A 296 5.01 4.14 -21.32
N LEU A 297 4.17 4.36 -20.30
CA LEU A 297 4.64 4.45 -18.91
C LEU A 297 5.18 3.12 -18.39
N GLN A 298 4.53 2.01 -18.74
CA GLN A 298 5.00 0.68 -18.37
C GLN A 298 6.37 0.37 -19.01
N ASP A 299 6.61 0.77 -20.25
CA ASP A 299 7.87 0.57 -20.95
C ASP A 299 9.02 1.38 -20.32
N ILE A 300 8.72 2.59 -19.80
CA ILE A 300 9.72 3.37 -19.01
C ILE A 300 10.17 2.59 -17.78
N ILE A 301 9.22 2.03 -17.02
CA ILE A 301 9.56 1.20 -15.86
C ILE A 301 10.42 0.02 -16.27
N LYS A 302 10.04 -0.69 -17.35
CA LYS A 302 10.72 -1.91 -17.80
C LYS A 302 12.14 -1.67 -18.29
N LYS A 303 12.46 -0.48 -18.77
CA LYS A 303 13.85 -0.08 -19.05
C LYS A 303 14.72 -0.04 -17.78
N CYS A 304 14.14 0.22 -16.62
CA CYS A 304 14.84 0.40 -15.35
C CYS A 304 14.72 -0.81 -14.41
N ASP A 305 13.60 -1.52 -14.44
CA ASP A 305 13.32 -2.67 -13.58
C ASP A 305 12.38 -3.66 -14.27
N THR A 306 12.89 -4.86 -14.52
CA THR A 306 12.10 -5.98 -15.10
C THR A 306 11.63 -6.98 -14.05
N THR A 307 11.96 -6.78 -12.77
CA THR A 307 11.77 -7.78 -11.71
C THR A 307 10.43 -7.66 -10.99
N ARG A 308 9.72 -6.53 -11.15
CA ARG A 308 8.45 -6.24 -10.48
C ARG A 308 7.34 -6.01 -11.49
N PRO A 309 6.09 -6.43 -11.18
CA PRO A 309 4.96 -6.13 -12.04
C PRO A 309 4.58 -4.65 -11.99
N VAL A 310 3.96 -4.20 -13.07
CA VAL A 310 3.40 -2.85 -13.21
C VAL A 310 1.88 -2.94 -13.21
N SER A 311 1.23 -2.08 -12.42
CA SER A 311 -0.22 -1.97 -12.29
C SER A 311 -0.70 -0.53 -12.41
N ASN A 312 -2.01 -0.36 -12.44
CA ASN A 312 -2.72 0.92 -12.41
C ASN A 312 -4.04 0.74 -11.67
N GLY A 313 -4.44 1.70 -10.85
CA GLY A 313 -5.75 1.69 -10.21
C GLY A 313 -6.83 2.16 -11.19
N MET A 314 -7.79 1.30 -11.54
CA MET A 314 -8.83 1.55 -12.53
C MET A 314 -10.23 1.41 -11.94
N ASP A 315 -11.04 2.47 -12.04
CA ASP A 315 -12.42 2.50 -11.51
C ASP A 315 -13.52 2.40 -12.59
N ARG A 316 -13.13 2.39 -13.89
CA ARG A 316 -14.04 2.32 -15.04
C ARG A 316 -13.90 0.99 -15.79
N PRO A 317 -14.29 -0.14 -15.18
CA PRO A 317 -14.03 -1.48 -15.75
C PRO A 317 -14.61 -1.66 -17.16
N HIS A 318 -15.79 -1.10 -17.45
CA HIS A 318 -16.38 -1.17 -18.79
C HIS A 318 -15.45 -0.57 -19.85
N ASP A 319 -14.94 0.63 -19.60
CA ASP A 319 -14.12 1.37 -20.56
C ASP A 319 -12.76 0.71 -20.78
N VAL A 320 -12.07 0.35 -19.68
CA VAL A 320 -10.72 -0.25 -19.76
C VAL A 320 -10.70 -1.66 -20.32
N LEU A 321 -11.80 -2.40 -20.19
CA LEU A 321 -11.98 -3.69 -20.87
C LEU A 321 -12.27 -3.54 -22.35
N LYS A 322 -12.97 -2.46 -22.74
CA LYS A 322 -13.33 -2.18 -24.15
C LYS A 322 -12.13 -1.65 -24.95
N ASN A 323 -11.35 -0.71 -24.39
CA ASN A 323 -10.22 -0.08 -25.08
C ASN A 323 -8.88 -0.79 -24.89
N ASN A 324 -8.87 -1.97 -24.26
CA ASN A 324 -7.71 -2.79 -23.96
C ASN A 324 -6.69 -2.16 -22.98
N MET A 325 -7.01 -1.10 -22.27
CA MET A 325 -6.11 -0.51 -21.30
C MET A 325 -5.79 -1.51 -20.17
N ALA A 326 -6.80 -2.20 -19.64
CA ALA A 326 -6.60 -3.24 -18.61
C ALA A 326 -5.76 -4.41 -19.13
N ALA A 327 -5.96 -4.86 -20.37
CA ALA A 327 -5.19 -5.94 -20.99
C ALA A 327 -3.73 -5.57 -21.27
N THR A 328 -3.39 -4.28 -21.34
CA THR A 328 -2.03 -3.78 -21.56
C THR A 328 -1.17 -3.90 -20.29
N MET A 329 -1.77 -3.86 -19.11
CA MET A 329 -1.05 -3.91 -17.84
C MET A 329 -0.52 -5.32 -17.55
N GLN A 330 0.62 -5.42 -16.86
CA GLN A 330 1.13 -6.73 -16.38
C GLN A 330 0.26 -7.31 -15.27
N LEU A 331 -0.26 -6.45 -14.41
CA LEU A 331 -1.22 -6.78 -13.38
C LEU A 331 -2.36 -5.78 -13.41
N MET A 332 -3.58 -6.28 -13.54
CA MET A 332 -4.76 -5.44 -13.53
C MET A 332 -5.18 -5.12 -12.10
N GLY A 333 -5.31 -3.83 -11.79
CA GLY A 333 -5.84 -3.31 -10.52
C GLY A 333 -7.20 -2.64 -10.74
N PHE A 334 -8.23 -3.11 -10.01
CA PHE A 334 -9.52 -2.43 -9.98
C PHE A 334 -9.73 -1.69 -8.67
N ASN A 335 -10.08 -0.41 -8.80
CA ASN A 335 -10.61 0.38 -7.70
C ASN A 335 -12.10 0.11 -7.59
N TYR A 336 -12.51 -0.47 -6.46
CA TYR A 336 -13.90 -0.84 -6.20
C TYR A 336 -14.46 -1.84 -7.23
N ARG A 337 -15.77 -1.94 -7.39
CA ARG A 337 -16.45 -2.79 -8.40
C ARG A 337 -16.10 -4.28 -8.33
N PRO A 338 -16.06 -4.92 -7.13
CA PRO A 338 -15.72 -6.34 -7.03
C PRO A 338 -16.66 -7.24 -7.84
N PHE A 339 -17.92 -6.85 -8.02
CA PHE A 339 -18.89 -7.55 -8.86
C PHE A 339 -18.50 -7.64 -10.36
N LYS A 340 -17.45 -6.93 -10.80
CA LYS A 340 -16.88 -7.03 -12.16
C LYS A 340 -15.69 -7.98 -12.25
N TYR A 341 -15.21 -8.53 -11.16
CA TYR A 341 -14.01 -9.39 -11.15
C TYR A 341 -14.17 -10.64 -12.03
N LYS A 342 -15.32 -11.32 -11.99
CA LYS A 342 -15.59 -12.50 -12.83
C LYS A 342 -15.59 -12.17 -14.33
N GLU A 343 -16.20 -11.04 -14.71
CA GLU A 343 -16.20 -10.57 -16.09
C GLU A 343 -14.78 -10.23 -16.56
N ALA A 344 -14.04 -9.47 -15.77
CA ALA A 344 -12.68 -9.08 -16.07
C ALA A 344 -11.74 -10.29 -16.20
N TYR A 345 -11.81 -11.24 -15.28
CA TYR A 345 -11.03 -12.47 -15.33
C TYR A 345 -11.21 -13.25 -16.64
N ARG A 346 -12.46 -13.34 -17.14
CA ARG A 346 -12.75 -14.04 -18.39
C ARG A 346 -12.18 -13.34 -19.62
N LYS A 347 -12.05 -12.02 -19.57
CA LYS A 347 -11.62 -11.17 -20.71
C LYS A 347 -10.13 -10.85 -20.71
N LEU A 348 -9.47 -10.89 -19.57
CA LEU A 348 -8.10 -10.41 -19.42
C LEU A 348 -7.08 -11.53 -19.55
N PRO A 349 -5.99 -11.33 -20.32
CA PRO A 349 -4.96 -12.34 -20.55
C PRO A 349 -4.13 -12.65 -19.30
N GLN A 350 -4.04 -11.73 -18.34
CA GLN A 350 -3.27 -11.89 -17.10
C GLN A 350 -3.85 -12.97 -16.19
N GLN A 351 -5.18 -13.16 -16.22
CA GLN A 351 -5.92 -14.13 -15.41
C GLN A 351 -5.64 -14.01 -13.90
N LEU A 352 -5.39 -12.80 -13.45
CA LEU A 352 -5.22 -12.38 -12.06
C LEU A 352 -5.90 -11.05 -11.85
N ILE A 353 -6.46 -10.84 -10.67
CA ILE A 353 -7.16 -9.62 -10.29
C ILE A 353 -6.64 -9.10 -8.95
N LEU A 354 -6.34 -7.81 -8.89
CA LEU A 354 -6.01 -7.07 -7.70
C LEU A 354 -7.10 -6.05 -7.38
N GLY A 355 -7.61 -6.05 -6.16
CA GLY A 355 -8.36 -4.92 -5.61
C GLY A 355 -7.38 -3.79 -5.29
N SER A 356 -7.12 -2.91 -6.25
CA SER A 356 -6.12 -1.85 -6.07
C SER A 356 -6.59 -0.75 -5.11
N GLU A 357 -7.92 -0.62 -4.95
CA GLU A 357 -8.56 0.23 -3.96
C GLU A 357 -9.94 -0.32 -3.63
N THR A 358 -10.21 -0.56 -2.35
CA THR A 358 -11.45 -1.19 -1.90
C THR A 358 -12.02 -0.48 -0.67
N ALA A 359 -13.29 -0.74 -0.36
CA ALA A 359 -13.93 -0.40 0.90
C ALA A 359 -13.70 1.04 1.40
N SER A 360 -14.11 2.07 0.63
CA SER A 360 -14.28 3.43 1.15
C SER A 360 -15.46 3.47 2.14
N THR A 361 -15.28 2.83 3.28
CA THR A 361 -16.19 2.79 4.40
C THR A 361 -15.89 3.97 5.31
N VAL A 362 -16.90 4.72 5.71
CA VAL A 362 -16.74 5.92 6.53
C VAL A 362 -17.13 5.67 7.98
N SER A 363 -16.36 6.21 8.92
CA SER A 363 -16.68 6.17 10.35
C SER A 363 -15.95 7.24 11.15
N SER A 364 -16.55 7.66 12.25
CA SER A 364 -15.95 8.51 13.27
C SER A 364 -15.76 7.69 14.54
N ARG A 365 -14.56 7.70 15.13
CA ARG A 365 -14.22 6.88 16.29
C ARG A 365 -15.16 7.15 17.47
N GLY A 366 -15.85 6.09 17.94
CA GLY A 366 -16.72 6.14 19.12
C GLY A 366 -18.05 6.86 18.92
N VAL A 367 -18.45 7.16 17.68
CA VAL A 367 -19.73 7.75 17.34
C VAL A 367 -20.64 6.69 16.75
N TYR A 368 -21.87 6.60 17.24
CA TYR A 368 -22.83 5.58 16.81
C TYR A 368 -24.15 6.22 16.43
N LYS A 369 -24.74 5.79 15.32
CA LYS A 369 -25.99 6.30 14.77
C LYS A 369 -27.07 5.22 14.80
N PHE A 370 -28.27 5.61 15.09
CA PHE A 370 -29.43 4.74 15.18
C PHE A 370 -30.57 5.22 14.25
N PRO A 371 -31.36 4.33 13.64
CA PRO A 371 -31.22 2.87 13.63
C PRO A 371 -29.96 2.41 12.89
N VAL A 372 -29.44 1.23 13.24
CA VAL A 372 -28.26 0.64 12.60
C VAL A 372 -28.69 -0.03 11.31
N GLU A 373 -28.32 0.57 10.19
CA GLU A 373 -28.69 0.15 8.84
C GLU A 373 -27.52 0.42 7.89
N ARG A 374 -27.37 -0.39 6.85
CA ARG A 374 -26.42 -0.10 5.77
C ARG A 374 -26.86 1.17 5.04
N LYS A 375 -25.96 2.14 4.92
CA LYS A 375 -26.22 3.42 4.28
C LYS A 375 -25.07 3.83 3.36
N SER A 376 -25.45 4.38 2.21
CA SER A 376 -24.53 5.03 1.29
C SER A 376 -24.62 6.54 1.43
N MET A 377 -23.46 7.22 1.56
CA MET A 377 -23.37 8.69 1.62
C MET A 377 -24.23 9.34 2.73
N ALA A 378 -24.37 8.67 3.86
CA ALA A 378 -25.14 9.21 4.99
C ALA A 378 -24.50 10.48 5.55
N LYS A 379 -25.33 11.49 5.82
CA LYS A 379 -24.93 12.75 6.44
C LYS A 379 -25.70 13.00 7.71
N TYR A 380 -25.03 13.55 8.71
CA TYR A 380 -25.62 13.87 10.01
C TYR A 380 -25.29 15.30 10.41
N PRO A 381 -26.20 15.97 11.20
CA PRO A 381 -26.00 17.37 11.58
C PRO A 381 -24.72 17.64 12.39
N ASP A 382 -24.21 16.64 13.10
CA ASP A 382 -22.98 16.72 13.88
C ASP A 382 -21.70 16.47 13.06
N MET A 383 -21.80 16.32 11.74
CA MET A 383 -20.70 16.02 10.82
C MET A 383 -19.87 14.79 11.22
N GLN A 384 -20.52 13.76 11.78
CA GLN A 384 -19.89 12.50 12.17
C GLN A 384 -20.58 11.32 11.49
N SER A 385 -19.81 10.26 11.19
CA SER A 385 -20.30 9.01 10.59
C SER A 385 -20.33 7.89 11.63
N SER A 386 -21.18 6.89 11.42
CA SER A 386 -21.38 5.81 12.40
C SER A 386 -20.18 4.85 12.48
N SER A 387 -19.76 4.54 13.68
CA SER A 387 -18.69 3.56 13.96
C SER A 387 -19.17 2.09 13.96
N TYR A 388 -20.41 1.84 13.60
CA TYR A 388 -20.91 0.48 13.38
C TYR A 388 -20.35 -0.20 12.10
N ASP A 389 -19.57 0.55 11.27
CA ASP A 389 -19.01 0.07 10.00
C ASP A 389 -20.09 -0.47 9.04
N VAL A 390 -21.17 0.30 8.90
CA VAL A 390 -22.29 0.03 8.00
C VAL A 390 -22.54 1.17 7.00
N GLU A 391 -21.67 2.18 7.00
CA GLU A 391 -21.76 3.35 6.12
C GLU A 391 -20.60 3.38 5.14
N HIS A 392 -20.88 3.64 3.87
CA HIS A 392 -19.88 3.67 2.80
C HIS A 392 -20.16 4.77 1.77
N CYS A 393 -19.19 5.07 0.92
CA CYS A 393 -19.35 5.98 -0.20
C CYS A 393 -20.18 5.40 -1.33
N GLY A 394 -20.75 6.25 -2.17
CA GLY A 394 -21.61 5.83 -3.29
C GLY A 394 -20.92 4.99 -4.35
N TRP A 395 -19.60 5.14 -4.51
CA TRP A 395 -18.77 4.36 -5.42
C TRP A 395 -18.22 3.07 -4.80
N SER A 396 -18.47 2.80 -3.52
CA SER A 396 -17.82 1.78 -2.72
C SER A 396 -18.82 0.86 -2.00
N ASN A 397 -18.33 0.09 -1.05
CA ASN A 397 -18.98 -1.03 -0.39
C ASN A 397 -18.44 -1.20 1.04
N LEU A 398 -18.95 -2.18 1.77
CA LEU A 398 -18.43 -2.57 3.07
C LEU A 398 -17.26 -3.56 2.92
N PRO A 399 -16.38 -3.70 3.93
CA PRO A 399 -15.20 -4.58 3.85
C PRO A 399 -15.51 -6.02 3.43
N GLU A 400 -16.59 -6.58 3.95
CA GLU A 400 -16.96 -7.98 3.71
C GLU A 400 -17.41 -8.23 2.26
N ASP A 401 -17.86 -7.22 1.55
CA ASP A 401 -18.20 -7.33 0.13
C ASP A 401 -16.94 -7.58 -0.71
N ASP A 402 -15.81 -7.00 -0.31
CA ASP A 402 -14.51 -7.27 -0.94
C ASP A 402 -13.94 -8.61 -0.48
N TRP A 403 -14.00 -8.91 0.82
CA TRP A 403 -13.44 -10.15 1.37
C TRP A 403 -14.05 -11.40 0.77
N ILE A 404 -15.35 -11.44 0.55
CA ILE A 404 -16.01 -12.60 -0.05
C ILE A 404 -15.49 -12.85 -1.48
N HIS A 405 -15.18 -11.78 -2.24
CA HIS A 405 -14.56 -11.90 -3.56
C HIS A 405 -13.10 -12.37 -3.47
N GLN A 406 -12.35 -11.84 -2.49
CA GLN A 406 -10.97 -12.26 -2.28
C GLN A 406 -10.85 -13.73 -1.84
N GLU A 407 -11.85 -14.26 -1.14
CA GLU A 407 -11.83 -15.63 -0.62
C GLU A 407 -12.43 -16.65 -1.59
N ASP A 408 -13.54 -16.29 -2.25
CA ASP A 408 -14.28 -17.23 -3.09
C ASP A 408 -13.77 -17.27 -4.55
N LEU A 409 -12.94 -16.28 -4.96
CA LEU A 409 -12.33 -16.24 -6.30
C LEU A 409 -10.83 -16.54 -6.21
N PRO A 410 -10.37 -17.71 -6.71
CA PRO A 410 -8.98 -18.15 -6.53
C PRO A 410 -7.94 -17.30 -7.27
N TYR A 411 -8.34 -16.60 -8.31
CA TYR A 411 -7.49 -15.75 -9.14
C TYR A 411 -7.31 -14.31 -8.61
N THR A 412 -7.89 -13.98 -7.46
CA THR A 412 -7.64 -12.70 -6.79
C THR A 412 -6.37 -12.79 -5.95
N ILE A 413 -5.55 -11.75 -5.99
CA ILE A 413 -4.26 -11.71 -5.27
C ILE A 413 -4.29 -10.84 -4.01
N GLY A 414 -5.45 -10.32 -3.64
CA GLY A 414 -5.66 -9.48 -2.47
C GLY A 414 -6.17 -8.09 -2.81
N GLU A 415 -6.07 -7.20 -1.84
CA GLU A 415 -6.67 -5.88 -1.90
C GLU A 415 -5.85 -4.82 -1.16
N PHE A 416 -6.11 -3.54 -1.48
CA PHE A 416 -5.68 -2.37 -0.72
C PHE A 416 -6.92 -1.57 -0.31
N ILE A 417 -7.23 -1.53 0.98
CA ILE A 417 -8.40 -0.80 1.46
C ILE A 417 -8.17 0.71 1.45
N TRP A 418 -9.22 1.49 1.24
CA TRP A 418 -9.23 2.93 1.39
C TRP A 418 -9.84 3.33 2.75
N THR A 419 -9.04 3.68 3.80
CA THR A 419 -7.59 3.73 3.96
C THR A 419 -7.14 3.15 5.31
N GLY A 420 -5.82 3.05 5.53
CA GLY A 420 -5.28 2.62 6.82
C GLY A 420 -5.50 3.68 7.91
N PHE A 421 -5.16 4.92 7.63
CA PHE A 421 -5.34 6.07 8.52
C PHE A 421 -6.26 7.10 7.89
N ASP A 422 -7.00 7.84 8.72
CA ASP A 422 -7.56 9.10 8.26
C ASP A 422 -6.43 10.05 7.89
N TYR A 423 -6.68 10.89 6.90
CA TYR A 423 -5.73 11.83 6.35
C TYR A 423 -6.37 13.21 6.17
N LEU A 424 -5.56 14.23 6.00
CA LEU A 424 -6.00 15.59 5.78
C LEU A 424 -6.61 15.75 4.38
N GLY A 425 -7.72 16.45 4.30
CA GLY A 425 -8.48 16.61 3.07
C GLY A 425 -9.54 15.52 2.85
N GLU A 426 -10.24 15.59 1.74
CA GLU A 426 -11.30 14.67 1.30
C GLU A 426 -12.31 14.26 2.40
N PRO A 427 -12.98 15.19 3.08
CA PRO A 427 -13.89 14.88 4.17
C PRO A 427 -15.24 14.35 3.66
N THR A 428 -15.25 13.34 2.82
CA THR A 428 -16.46 12.68 2.32
C THR A 428 -17.20 11.97 3.46
N PRO A 429 -18.51 12.10 3.62
CA PRO A 429 -19.50 12.66 2.67
C PRO A 429 -19.76 14.17 2.81
N TYR A 430 -19.06 14.88 3.68
CA TYR A 430 -19.36 16.28 4.01
C TYR A 430 -18.73 17.30 3.07
N TYR A 431 -17.66 16.92 2.35
CA TYR A 431 -16.97 17.75 1.35
C TYR A 431 -16.52 19.12 1.90
N VAL A 432 -17.19 20.20 1.47
CA VAL A 432 -16.84 21.59 1.87
C VAL A 432 -17.56 22.05 3.15
N GLU A 433 -18.34 21.20 3.77
CA GLU A 433 -19.12 21.56 4.95
C GLU A 433 -18.20 21.70 6.17
N TRP A 434 -18.18 22.90 6.76
CA TRP A 434 -17.44 23.16 7.99
C TRP A 434 -18.09 22.42 9.18
N PRO A 435 -17.33 21.81 10.14
CA PRO A 435 -15.86 21.89 10.32
C PRO A 435 -15.08 20.69 9.75
N SER A 436 -15.63 19.91 8.84
CA SER A 436 -14.99 18.71 8.31
C SER A 436 -13.76 19.05 7.45
N HIS A 437 -12.58 18.56 7.86
CA HIS A 437 -11.30 18.81 7.18
C HIS A 437 -10.47 17.57 6.88
N SER A 438 -10.78 16.46 7.53
CA SER A 438 -10.08 15.19 7.36
C SER A 438 -11.01 14.13 6.82
N SER A 439 -10.44 13.09 6.27
CA SER A 439 -11.19 11.93 5.82
C SER A 439 -11.85 11.18 6.98
N TYR A 440 -12.83 10.33 6.64
CA TYR A 440 -13.51 9.40 7.54
C TYR A 440 -13.20 7.94 7.20
N PHE A 441 -12.30 7.70 6.23
CA PHE A 441 -12.03 6.40 5.63
C PHE A 441 -11.13 5.51 6.48
N GLY A 442 -10.26 6.10 7.30
CA GLY A 442 -9.22 5.38 8.03
C GLY A 442 -9.77 4.28 8.96
N ALA A 443 -9.07 3.16 9.05
CA ALA A 443 -9.25 2.20 10.14
C ALA A 443 -8.72 2.78 11.47
N VAL A 444 -7.82 3.74 11.38
CA VAL A 444 -7.25 4.53 12.48
C VAL A 444 -7.61 6.00 12.24
N ASP A 445 -7.96 6.73 13.29
CA ASP A 445 -8.31 8.14 13.17
C ASP A 445 -7.08 9.04 12.91
N LEU A 446 -7.33 10.33 12.63
CA LEU A 446 -6.28 11.31 12.33
C LEU A 446 -5.26 11.47 13.48
N ALA A 447 -5.69 11.29 14.73
CA ALA A 447 -4.82 11.33 15.90
C ALA A 447 -4.02 10.03 16.10
N GLY A 448 -4.26 9.01 15.28
CA GLY A 448 -3.59 7.72 15.35
C GLY A 448 -4.17 6.80 16.42
N LEU A 449 -5.48 6.86 16.67
CA LEU A 449 -6.19 5.96 17.57
C LEU A 449 -7.07 5.01 16.75
N PRO A 450 -7.08 3.68 17.06
CA PRO A 450 -7.90 2.72 16.35
C PRO A 450 -9.39 3.04 16.43
N LYS A 451 -10.09 2.96 15.30
CA LYS A 451 -11.55 2.93 15.24
C LYS A 451 -12.04 1.49 15.41
N ASP A 452 -13.36 1.28 15.53
CA ASP A 452 -13.92 -0.08 15.62
C ASP A 452 -13.54 -0.93 14.41
N ARG A 453 -13.50 -0.33 13.21
CA ARG A 453 -13.10 -0.98 11.97
C ARG A 453 -11.66 -1.52 11.97
N PHE A 454 -10.75 -0.94 12.72
CA PHE A 454 -9.42 -1.51 12.93
C PHE A 454 -9.52 -2.94 13.49
N TYR A 455 -10.38 -3.14 14.48
CA TYR A 455 -10.59 -4.45 15.10
C TYR A 455 -11.37 -5.41 14.19
N LEU A 456 -12.24 -4.90 13.30
CA LEU A 456 -12.88 -5.71 12.28
C LEU A 456 -11.83 -6.32 11.34
N TYR A 457 -10.93 -5.50 10.77
CA TYR A 457 -9.83 -5.98 9.95
C TYR A 457 -8.87 -6.89 10.73
N ARG A 458 -8.49 -6.50 11.94
CA ARG A 458 -7.61 -7.31 12.79
C ARG A 458 -8.17 -8.68 13.07
N SER A 459 -9.46 -8.79 13.35
CA SER A 459 -10.14 -10.06 13.60
C SER A 459 -10.13 -11.00 12.39
N HIS A 460 -10.03 -10.45 11.20
CA HIS A 460 -10.03 -11.20 9.94
C HIS A 460 -8.62 -11.45 9.39
N TRP A 461 -7.75 -10.46 9.44
CA TRP A 461 -6.42 -10.51 8.83
C TRP A 461 -5.31 -11.01 9.76
N ASN A 462 -5.33 -10.62 11.04
CA ASN A 462 -4.31 -11.06 11.99
C ASN A 462 -4.73 -12.37 12.68
N LYS A 463 -4.20 -13.49 12.17
CA LYS A 463 -4.52 -14.82 12.70
C LYS A 463 -3.71 -15.21 13.95
N GLU A 464 -2.64 -14.48 14.25
CA GLU A 464 -1.74 -14.76 15.37
C GLU A 464 -2.16 -14.05 16.66
N ALA A 465 -2.79 -12.89 16.54
CA ALA A 465 -3.24 -12.10 17.68
C ALA A 465 -4.72 -12.35 17.99
N GLU A 466 -5.02 -12.56 19.28
CA GLU A 466 -6.40 -12.61 19.74
C GLU A 466 -7.10 -11.27 19.52
N THR A 467 -8.29 -11.31 18.95
CA THR A 467 -9.20 -10.17 18.83
C THR A 467 -10.55 -10.54 19.39
N LEU A 468 -11.01 -9.79 20.38
CA LEU A 468 -12.37 -9.84 20.92
C LEU A 468 -12.79 -8.41 21.23
N HIS A 469 -13.47 -7.77 20.28
CA HIS A 469 -13.85 -6.36 20.32
C HIS A 469 -15.38 -6.23 20.33
N ILE A 470 -15.88 -5.44 21.28
CA ILE A 470 -17.31 -5.20 21.48
C ILE A 470 -17.62 -3.76 21.09
N LEU A 471 -18.63 -3.54 20.28
CA LEU A 471 -19.19 -2.22 19.99
C LEU A 471 -20.72 -2.28 20.04
N PRO A 472 -21.36 -1.13 20.37
CA PRO A 472 -20.82 0.15 20.79
C PRO A 472 -20.31 0.12 22.25
N HIS A 473 -19.80 1.25 22.75
CA HIS A 473 -19.67 1.46 24.20
C HIS A 473 -21.04 1.31 24.89
N TRP A 474 -21.07 0.99 26.17
CA TRP A 474 -22.33 0.70 26.86
C TRP A 474 -22.70 1.78 27.88
N ASN A 475 -22.73 3.04 27.42
CA ASN A 475 -23.14 4.19 28.22
C ASN A 475 -24.07 5.08 27.38
N TRP A 476 -25.41 4.80 27.49
CA TRP A 476 -26.45 5.39 26.65
C TRP A 476 -27.58 5.97 27.52
N GLU A 477 -27.25 6.78 28.53
CA GLU A 477 -28.23 7.46 29.39
C GLU A 477 -29.31 8.12 28.54
N GLY A 478 -30.58 7.84 28.89
CA GLY A 478 -31.76 8.33 28.18
C GLY A 478 -32.21 7.45 27.00
N ARG A 479 -31.55 6.31 26.74
CA ARG A 479 -31.97 5.33 25.72
C ARG A 479 -32.47 4.00 26.32
N GLU A 480 -32.81 3.98 27.61
CA GLU A 480 -33.22 2.76 28.30
C GLU A 480 -34.42 2.09 27.58
N GLY A 481 -34.31 0.81 27.27
CA GLY A 481 -35.28 0.03 26.53
C GLY A 481 -35.29 0.23 25.00
N GLU A 482 -34.53 1.17 24.47
CA GLU A 482 -34.40 1.36 23.02
C GLU A 482 -33.50 0.28 22.39
N THR A 483 -33.79 -0.02 21.14
CA THR A 483 -32.95 -0.96 20.35
C THR A 483 -31.56 -0.38 20.17
N THR A 484 -30.56 -1.10 20.68
CA THR A 484 -29.16 -0.76 20.63
C THR A 484 -28.37 -2.01 20.21
N PRO A 485 -28.18 -2.25 18.91
CA PRO A 485 -27.46 -3.41 18.41
C PRO A 485 -26.06 -3.52 18.98
N ILE A 486 -25.61 -4.76 19.22
CA ILE A 486 -24.25 -5.06 19.66
C ILE A 486 -23.56 -5.90 18.59
N PHE A 487 -22.41 -5.44 18.13
CA PHE A 487 -21.55 -6.19 17.23
C PHE A 487 -20.29 -6.65 17.97
N VAL A 488 -19.80 -7.81 17.59
CA VAL A 488 -18.55 -8.37 18.11
C VAL A 488 -17.65 -8.75 16.95
N TYR A 489 -16.45 -8.17 16.96
CA TYR A 489 -15.39 -8.49 16.01
C TYR A 489 -14.39 -9.43 16.69
N THR A 490 -14.26 -10.62 16.19
CA THR A 490 -13.40 -11.65 16.78
C THR A 490 -12.88 -12.61 15.72
N ASN A 491 -11.69 -13.16 15.93
CA ASN A 491 -11.16 -14.24 15.11
C ASN A 491 -11.69 -15.62 15.51
N TYR A 492 -12.47 -15.71 16.58
CA TYR A 492 -13.17 -16.93 16.95
C TYR A 492 -14.46 -17.16 16.13
N PRO A 493 -14.89 -18.43 15.94
CA PRO A 493 -16.04 -18.76 15.10
C PRO A 493 -17.39 -18.36 15.71
N SER A 494 -17.49 -18.28 17.04
CA SER A 494 -18.75 -17.95 17.70
C SER A 494 -18.54 -17.27 19.06
N ALA A 495 -19.57 -16.56 19.51
CA ALA A 495 -19.61 -15.97 20.86
C ALA A 495 -21.04 -15.92 21.41
N GLU A 496 -21.15 -15.85 22.72
CA GLU A 496 -22.41 -15.60 23.44
C GLU A 496 -22.33 -14.25 24.15
N LEU A 497 -23.42 -13.50 24.03
CA LEU A 497 -23.55 -12.16 24.56
C LEU A 497 -24.41 -12.19 25.85
N PHE A 498 -24.00 -11.44 26.86
CA PHE A 498 -24.72 -11.25 28.09
C PHE A 498 -24.90 -9.77 28.42
N ILE A 499 -26.10 -9.36 28.76
CA ILE A 499 -26.41 -8.04 29.32
C ILE A 499 -26.85 -8.22 30.76
N ASN A 500 -26.17 -7.60 31.71
CA ASN A 500 -26.40 -7.75 33.15
C ASN A 500 -26.50 -9.23 33.60
N GLY A 501 -25.63 -10.08 33.03
CA GLY A 501 -25.60 -11.52 33.31
C GLY A 501 -26.68 -12.35 32.61
N LYS A 502 -27.62 -11.73 31.89
CA LYS A 502 -28.66 -12.42 31.12
C LYS A 502 -28.20 -12.66 29.69
N SER A 503 -28.19 -13.93 29.24
CA SER A 503 -27.83 -14.32 27.89
C SER A 503 -28.77 -13.70 26.85
N GLN A 504 -28.17 -13.14 25.80
CA GLN A 504 -28.85 -12.66 24.59
C GLN A 504 -28.71 -13.66 23.43
N GLY A 505 -28.24 -14.86 23.75
CA GLY A 505 -28.03 -15.95 22.82
C GLY A 505 -26.63 -15.95 22.19
N LYS A 506 -26.28 -17.11 21.65
CA LYS A 506 -25.04 -17.35 20.92
C LYS A 506 -25.19 -16.99 19.45
N ARG A 507 -24.15 -16.41 18.85
CA ARG A 507 -24.04 -16.20 17.41
C ARG A 507 -22.80 -16.93 16.88
N THR A 508 -22.92 -17.46 15.68
CA THR A 508 -21.84 -18.16 14.94
C THR A 508 -21.69 -17.51 13.58
N LYS A 509 -20.45 -17.34 13.12
CA LYS A 509 -20.16 -16.87 11.75
C LYS A 509 -20.74 -17.85 10.73
N ASP A 510 -21.49 -17.32 9.77
CA ASP A 510 -22.15 -18.15 8.76
C ASP A 510 -21.26 -18.39 7.54
N LEU A 511 -20.47 -19.44 7.58
CA LEU A 511 -19.57 -19.84 6.50
C LEU A 511 -20.29 -20.42 5.27
N SER A 512 -21.62 -20.65 5.34
CA SER A 512 -22.41 -21.09 4.19
C SER A 512 -22.67 -19.96 3.19
N ILE A 513 -22.53 -18.71 3.62
CA ILE A 513 -22.65 -17.53 2.74
C ILE A 513 -21.50 -17.55 1.74
N LYS A 514 -21.84 -17.59 0.45
CA LYS A 514 -20.89 -17.61 -0.67
C LYS A 514 -21.28 -16.59 -1.72
N LEU A 515 -20.34 -16.27 -2.62
CA LEU A 515 -20.67 -15.49 -3.81
C LEU A 515 -21.69 -16.22 -4.67
N GLU A 516 -22.68 -15.47 -5.16
CA GLU A 516 -23.60 -15.97 -6.18
C GLU A 516 -22.84 -16.27 -7.48
N GLU A 517 -23.29 -17.27 -8.23
CA GLU A 517 -22.68 -17.63 -9.51
C GLU A 517 -22.77 -16.49 -10.51
N GLU A 518 -23.94 -15.85 -10.57
CA GLU A 518 -24.19 -14.63 -11.33
C GLU A 518 -24.47 -13.48 -10.37
N GLU A 519 -23.52 -12.57 -10.23
CA GLU A 519 -23.69 -11.38 -9.41
C GLU A 519 -24.40 -10.28 -10.19
N LYS A 520 -25.32 -9.59 -9.53
CA LYS A 520 -25.91 -8.36 -10.05
C LYS A 520 -24.86 -7.24 -10.03
N ASP A 521 -24.93 -6.35 -11.02
CA ASP A 521 -24.15 -5.12 -10.98
C ASP A 521 -24.56 -4.27 -9.76
N GLY A 522 -23.56 -3.90 -8.96
CA GLY A 522 -23.74 -3.10 -7.74
C GLY A 522 -23.49 -3.88 -6.46
N ASN A 523 -23.55 -3.15 -5.36
CA ASN A 523 -23.32 -3.72 -4.03
C ASN A 523 -24.65 -4.12 -3.36
N PRO A 524 -24.62 -5.10 -2.44
CA PRO A 524 -25.79 -5.40 -1.60
C PRO A 524 -26.29 -4.19 -0.85
N SER A 525 -27.60 -4.16 -0.58
CA SER A 525 -28.22 -3.11 0.23
C SER A 525 -28.47 -3.52 1.69
N ASP A 526 -28.20 -4.78 2.02
CA ASP A 526 -28.40 -5.38 3.33
C ASP A 526 -27.08 -5.73 4.04
N LEU A 527 -27.16 -6.42 5.17
CA LEU A 527 -26.04 -6.85 5.99
C LEU A 527 -25.88 -8.38 6.03
N GLU A 528 -26.38 -9.11 5.01
CA GLU A 528 -26.34 -10.58 5.03
C GLU A 528 -24.90 -11.10 4.88
N ARG A 529 -24.08 -10.53 3.98
CA ARG A 529 -22.67 -10.94 3.81
C ARG A 529 -21.85 -10.75 5.09
N GLN A 530 -22.20 -9.75 5.91
CA GLN A 530 -21.52 -9.44 7.16
C GLN A 530 -21.62 -10.58 8.19
N LYS A 531 -22.65 -11.40 8.15
CA LYS A 531 -22.82 -12.58 9.03
C LYS A 531 -21.75 -13.64 8.86
N ARG A 532 -21.06 -13.69 7.71
CA ARG A 532 -19.89 -14.58 7.49
C ARG A 532 -18.68 -14.16 8.32
N TYR A 533 -18.58 -12.89 8.70
CA TYR A 533 -17.34 -12.29 9.23
C TYR A 533 -17.48 -11.68 10.62
N ARG A 534 -18.64 -11.11 10.95
CA ARG A 534 -18.90 -10.50 12.25
C ARG A 534 -20.11 -11.09 12.93
N LEU A 535 -20.14 -11.00 14.27
CA LEU A 535 -21.27 -11.46 15.08
C LEU A 535 -22.13 -10.26 15.44
N MET A 536 -23.44 -10.35 15.14
CA MET A 536 -24.37 -9.22 15.26
C MET A 536 -25.62 -9.62 16.05
N TRP A 537 -25.92 -8.88 17.10
CA TRP A 537 -27.17 -8.95 17.86
C TRP A 537 -27.95 -7.66 17.57
N MET A 538 -28.88 -7.73 16.63
CA MET A 538 -29.60 -6.56 16.10
C MET A 538 -30.75 -6.08 17.00
N ASP A 539 -31.27 -6.92 17.87
CA ASP A 539 -32.53 -6.67 18.64
C ASP A 539 -32.28 -6.37 20.12
N THR A 540 -31.01 -6.26 20.53
CA THR A 540 -30.66 -5.96 21.92
C THR A 540 -31.22 -4.63 22.36
N LYS A 541 -31.70 -4.57 23.62
CA LYS A 541 -32.21 -3.36 24.25
C LYS A 541 -31.16 -2.80 25.20
N TYR A 542 -31.02 -1.47 25.21
CA TYR A 542 -30.16 -0.84 26.19
C TYR A 542 -30.75 -0.96 27.61
N GLU A 543 -29.94 -1.52 28.50
CA GLU A 543 -30.13 -1.52 29.94
C GLU A 543 -28.82 -1.09 30.59
N PRO A 544 -28.83 -0.08 31.49
CA PRO A 544 -27.59 0.31 32.19
C PRO A 544 -26.96 -0.87 32.92
N GLY A 545 -25.62 -0.96 32.85
CA GLY A 545 -24.89 -2.04 33.54
C GLY A 545 -23.75 -2.61 32.69
N THR A 546 -23.70 -3.93 32.58
CA THR A 546 -22.57 -4.61 31.93
C THR A 546 -22.97 -5.35 30.66
N VAL A 547 -22.08 -5.31 29.68
CA VAL A 547 -22.11 -6.18 28.51
C VAL A 547 -20.88 -7.09 28.56
N LYS A 548 -21.12 -8.40 28.61
CA LYS A 548 -20.09 -9.43 28.61
C LYS A 548 -20.25 -10.31 27.36
N VAL A 549 -19.11 -10.62 26.74
CA VAL A 549 -19.01 -11.57 25.63
C VAL A 549 -18.08 -12.70 26.00
N VAL A 550 -18.51 -13.94 25.75
CA VAL A 550 -17.71 -15.15 25.86
C VAL A 550 -17.53 -15.74 24.47
N ALA A 551 -16.30 -15.85 24.01
CA ALA A 551 -15.98 -16.45 22.71
C ALA A 551 -15.65 -17.93 22.84
N TYR A 552 -15.99 -18.69 21.80
CA TYR A 552 -15.83 -20.14 21.76
C TYR A 552 -15.03 -20.56 20.53
N ASP A 553 -14.23 -21.63 20.70
CA ASP A 553 -13.52 -22.30 19.60
C ASP A 553 -14.47 -23.20 18.77
N ASP A 554 -13.90 -23.87 17.76
CA ASP A 554 -14.65 -24.79 16.88
C ASP A 554 -15.23 -26.01 17.63
N ASN A 555 -14.69 -26.34 18.81
CA ASN A 555 -15.17 -27.43 19.67
C ASN A 555 -16.24 -26.97 20.67
N GLY A 556 -16.59 -25.69 20.65
CA GLY A 556 -17.56 -25.11 21.59
C GLY A 556 -17.01 -24.84 23.00
N LYS A 557 -15.68 -24.86 23.17
CA LYS A 557 -15.02 -24.52 24.43
C LYS A 557 -14.87 -23.00 24.53
N ALA A 558 -15.20 -22.44 25.69
CA ALA A 558 -14.94 -21.04 25.99
C ALA A 558 -13.41 -20.77 26.03
N VAL A 559 -12.96 -19.80 25.24
CA VAL A 559 -11.52 -19.52 25.03
C VAL A 559 -11.14 -18.09 25.38
N ALA A 560 -12.07 -17.15 25.33
CA ALA A 560 -11.84 -15.75 25.69
C ALA A 560 -13.12 -15.10 26.22
N GLU A 561 -12.97 -14.08 27.04
CA GLU A 561 -14.08 -13.26 27.50
C GLU A 561 -13.68 -11.79 27.61
N LYS A 562 -14.67 -10.91 27.42
CA LYS A 562 -14.51 -9.45 27.57
C LYS A 562 -15.78 -8.85 28.15
N GLU A 563 -15.64 -7.90 29.06
CA GLU A 563 -16.72 -7.13 29.65
C GLU A 563 -16.47 -5.64 29.45
N ILE A 564 -17.53 -4.90 29.15
CA ILE A 564 -17.58 -3.43 29.11
C ILE A 564 -18.74 -2.92 29.95
N ARG A 565 -18.68 -1.66 30.37
CA ARG A 565 -19.71 -0.97 31.17
C ARG A 565 -20.00 0.39 30.58
#